data_d9a155a9ceb0c2b7b4d3715de9de111a
#
_entry.id   d9a155a9ceb0c2b7b4d3715de9de111a
#
_cell.length_a   1.000
_cell.length_b   1.000
_cell.length_c   1.000
_cell.angle_alpha   90.00
_cell.angle_beta   90.00
_cell.angle_gamma   90.00
#
_symmetry.space_group_name_H-M   'P 1'
#
loop_
_entity.id
_entity.type
_entity.pdbx_description
1 polymer ?
#
loop_
_entity_poly.entity_id
_entity_poly.type
_entity_poly.pdbx_seq_one_letter_code
_entity_poly.pdbx_strand_id
1 'polypeptide(L)'
;MTSVEWPGRMQRLAYGRLVDLAPDGSELWVDGGHNPGAGVVVAEALAEQEERFPRPLFLICGMISTKDQTNYFRAFDGMARHVFTVPVNSSEAGVPNEELAARAAEAGLSAEPVNSVADALMLLADTWEDTETPPRILICGSLYLVGEVLAENGTPPA
;
A
#
# COMPACT_ATOMS: atom_id res chain seq x y z
N MET A 1 14.14 -4.42 -23.84
CA MET A 1 13.12 -3.36 -23.76
C MET A 1 13.15 -2.72 -22.39
N THR A 2 13.24 -1.45 -22.38
CA THR A 2 13.15 -0.73 -21.12
C THR A 2 11.70 -0.46 -20.79
N SER A 3 11.27 -0.89 -19.62
CA SER A 3 9.97 -0.48 -19.12
C SER A 3 10.04 1.01 -18.81
N VAL A 4 9.01 1.73 -19.20
CA VAL A 4 8.86 3.12 -18.81
C VAL A 4 8.43 3.12 -17.33
N GLU A 5 9.30 3.63 -16.48
CA GLU A 5 8.96 3.78 -15.07
C GLU A 5 8.26 5.11 -14.85
N TRP A 6 7.03 5.03 -14.38
CA TRP A 6 6.26 6.21 -14.01
C TRP A 6 6.36 6.38 -12.49
N PRO A 7 6.86 7.51 -12.00
CA PRO A 7 6.90 7.74 -10.56
C PRO A 7 5.51 7.52 -9.93
N GLY A 8 5.47 6.75 -8.85
CA GLY A 8 4.24 6.46 -8.15
C GLY A 8 3.33 5.41 -8.79
N ARG A 9 3.82 4.67 -9.82
CA ARG A 9 3.08 3.58 -10.45
C ARG A 9 3.86 2.28 -10.27
N MET A 10 3.42 1.43 -9.36
CA MET A 10 4.11 0.17 -9.00
C MET A 10 5.62 0.37 -8.93
N GLN A 11 6.03 1.37 -8.15
CA GLN A 11 7.42 1.70 -7.96
C GLN A 11 7.96 0.94 -6.75
N ARG A 12 9.10 0.26 -6.92
CA ARG A 12 9.77 -0.44 -5.82
C ARG A 12 10.56 0.53 -4.96
N LEU A 13 10.41 0.41 -3.65
CA LEU A 13 11.29 1.09 -2.69
C LEU A 13 12.26 0.06 -2.14
N ALA A 14 13.51 0.08 -2.61
CA ALA A 14 14.51 -0.93 -2.25
C ALA A 14 15.32 -0.53 -1.03
N TYR A 15 15.35 0.76 -0.69
CA TYR A 15 16.11 1.29 0.44
C TYR A 15 15.46 2.58 0.93
N GLY A 16 15.81 2.99 2.13
CA GLY A 16 15.37 4.24 2.72
C GLY A 16 14.81 4.03 4.12
N ARG A 17 14.46 5.15 4.75
CA ARG A 17 14.01 5.16 6.15
C ARG A 17 12.80 4.26 6.40
N LEU A 18 11.79 4.32 5.50
CA LEU A 18 10.59 3.53 5.66
C LEU A 18 10.86 2.04 5.40
N VAL A 19 11.72 1.74 4.45
CA VAL A 19 12.14 0.35 4.20
C VAL A 19 12.77 -0.23 5.44
N ASP A 20 13.57 0.55 6.16
CA ASP A 20 14.24 0.10 7.39
C ASP A 20 13.26 -0.16 8.54
N LEU A 21 12.08 0.44 8.51
CA LEU A 21 11.05 0.23 9.54
C LEU A 21 10.26 -1.06 9.32
N ALA A 22 10.22 -1.57 8.09
CA ALA A 22 9.47 -2.77 7.74
C ALA A 22 10.18 -4.03 8.26
N PRO A 23 9.49 -5.18 8.31
CA PRO A 23 10.14 -6.46 8.62
C PRO A 23 11.32 -6.69 7.68
N ASP A 24 12.41 -7.26 8.20
CA ASP A 24 13.62 -7.52 7.40
C ASP A 24 13.28 -8.35 6.17
N GLY A 25 13.80 -7.92 5.02
CA GLY A 25 13.58 -8.61 3.75
C GLY A 25 12.26 -8.31 3.07
N SER A 26 11.44 -7.41 3.62
CA SER A 26 10.17 -7.02 3.01
C SER A 26 10.36 -6.38 1.65
N GLU A 27 9.36 -6.57 0.76
CA GLU A 27 9.25 -5.78 -0.47
C GLU A 27 8.28 -4.65 -0.24
N LEU A 28 8.71 -3.42 -0.49
CA LEU A 28 7.85 -2.26 -0.46
C LEU A 28 7.63 -1.72 -1.87
N TRP A 29 6.36 -1.47 -2.17
CA TRP A 29 5.93 -0.89 -3.45
C TRP A 29 5.00 0.29 -3.18
N VAL A 30 4.99 1.26 -4.09
CA VAL A 30 4.03 2.38 -4.04
C VAL A 30 3.26 2.45 -5.35
N ASP A 31 1.98 2.82 -5.28
CA ASP A 31 1.14 3.04 -6.44
C ASP A 31 0.08 4.09 -6.14
N GLY A 32 0.00 5.11 -6.97
CA GLY A 32 -0.91 6.25 -6.75
C GLY A 32 -2.28 6.12 -7.41
N GLY A 33 -2.61 4.98 -8.00
CA GLY A 33 -3.93 4.75 -8.58
C GLY A 33 -5.02 4.82 -7.52
N HIS A 34 -6.19 5.38 -7.88
CA HIS A 34 -7.22 5.72 -6.89
C HIS A 34 -8.65 5.38 -7.35
N ASN A 35 -8.82 4.68 -8.43
CA ASN A 35 -10.14 4.27 -8.92
C ASN A 35 -10.19 2.75 -9.11
N PRO A 36 -11.39 2.16 -9.30
CA PRO A 36 -11.51 0.70 -9.42
C PRO A 36 -10.69 0.10 -10.54
N GLY A 37 -10.60 0.78 -11.70
CA GLY A 37 -9.79 0.29 -12.82
C GLY A 37 -8.31 0.23 -12.48
N ALA A 38 -7.78 1.24 -11.78
CA ALA A 38 -6.41 1.23 -11.30
C ALA A 38 -6.18 0.09 -10.29
N GLY A 39 -7.15 -0.17 -9.42
CA GLY A 39 -7.09 -1.29 -8.48
C GLY A 39 -6.95 -2.63 -9.18
N VAL A 40 -7.72 -2.84 -10.25
CA VAL A 40 -7.64 -4.07 -11.04
C VAL A 40 -6.25 -4.25 -11.66
N VAL A 41 -5.70 -3.19 -12.27
CA VAL A 41 -4.38 -3.24 -12.90
C VAL A 41 -3.29 -3.59 -11.89
N VAL A 42 -3.33 -2.96 -10.72
CA VAL A 42 -2.36 -3.21 -9.65
C VAL A 42 -2.52 -4.63 -9.11
N ALA A 43 -3.75 -5.08 -8.89
CA ALA A 43 -4.00 -6.44 -8.41
C ALA A 43 -3.47 -7.50 -9.38
N GLU A 44 -3.62 -7.27 -10.69
CA GLU A 44 -3.06 -8.17 -11.71
C GLU A 44 -1.53 -8.22 -11.64
N ALA A 45 -0.88 -7.07 -11.46
CA ALA A 45 0.58 -7.02 -11.32
C ALA A 45 1.05 -7.76 -10.07
N LEU A 46 0.34 -7.61 -8.95
CA LEU A 46 0.65 -8.32 -7.71
C LEU A 46 0.42 -9.83 -7.85
N ALA A 47 -0.61 -10.24 -8.58
CA ALA A 47 -0.87 -11.67 -8.82
C ALA A 47 0.28 -12.31 -9.61
N GLU A 48 0.84 -11.61 -10.59
CA GLU A 48 2.01 -12.11 -11.32
C GLU A 48 3.23 -12.26 -10.41
N GLN A 49 3.44 -11.29 -9.51
CA GLN A 49 4.55 -11.37 -8.56
C GLN A 49 4.36 -12.54 -7.61
N GLU A 50 3.13 -12.79 -7.18
CA GLU A 50 2.82 -13.89 -6.27
C GLU A 50 3.10 -15.25 -6.92
N GLU A 51 2.84 -15.40 -8.21
CA GLU A 51 3.17 -16.62 -8.94
C GLU A 51 4.67 -16.91 -8.98
N ARG A 52 5.48 -15.84 -9.06
CA ARG A 52 6.95 -15.97 -9.16
C ARG A 52 7.60 -16.13 -7.78
N PHE A 53 7.18 -15.32 -6.83
CA PHE A 53 7.76 -15.27 -5.49
C PHE A 53 6.64 -15.07 -4.48
N PRO A 54 6.00 -16.16 -4.01
CA PRO A 54 4.89 -16.05 -3.05
C PRO A 54 5.31 -15.36 -1.77
N ARG A 55 4.57 -14.32 -1.39
CA ARG A 55 4.75 -13.58 -0.15
C ARG A 55 3.39 -13.12 0.38
N PRO A 56 3.19 -13.08 1.70
CA PRO A 56 1.97 -12.50 2.23
C PRO A 56 1.85 -11.02 1.82
N LEU A 57 0.70 -10.63 1.29
CA LEU A 57 0.45 -9.27 0.84
C LEU A 57 -0.27 -8.45 1.90
N PHE A 58 0.26 -7.27 2.18
CA PHE A 58 -0.36 -6.27 3.03
C PHE A 58 -0.51 -4.97 2.26
N LEU A 59 -1.62 -4.28 2.46
CA LEU A 59 -1.83 -2.95 1.89
C LEU A 59 -1.74 -1.91 2.98
N ILE A 60 -1.12 -0.78 2.67
CA ILE A 60 -1.20 0.44 3.47
C ILE A 60 -1.82 1.48 2.55
N CYS A 61 -3.06 1.87 2.84
CA CYS A 61 -3.86 2.65 1.91
C CYS A 61 -4.35 3.94 2.54
N GLY A 62 -4.14 5.05 1.82
CA GLY A 62 -4.73 6.34 2.14
C GLY A 62 -5.29 6.94 0.86
N MET A 63 -6.47 7.51 0.93
CA MET A 63 -7.16 8.06 -0.24
C MET A 63 -7.62 9.47 0.00
N ILE A 64 -7.69 10.25 -1.06
CA ILE A 64 -8.44 11.50 -1.05
C ILE A 64 -9.87 11.17 -1.46
N SER A 65 -10.79 12.14 -1.29
CA SER A 65 -12.21 11.92 -1.58
C SER A 65 -12.42 11.32 -2.96
N THR A 66 -12.76 10.04 -3.02
CA THR A 66 -13.11 9.34 -4.24
C THR A 66 -14.49 8.73 -4.07
N LYS A 67 -15.17 8.46 -5.18
CA LYS A 67 -16.56 8.01 -5.14
C LYS A 67 -16.71 6.51 -4.96
N ASP A 68 -15.65 5.72 -5.14
CA ASP A 68 -15.82 4.28 -5.22
C ASP A 68 -14.66 3.50 -4.58
N GLN A 69 -14.42 3.82 -3.33
CA GLN A 69 -13.35 3.22 -2.55
C GLN A 69 -13.57 1.72 -2.36
N THR A 70 -14.80 1.32 -2.08
CA THR A 70 -15.14 -0.09 -1.86
C THR A 70 -14.78 -0.93 -3.08
N ASN A 71 -15.10 -0.48 -4.28
CA ASN A 71 -14.78 -1.22 -5.50
C ASN A 71 -13.28 -1.22 -5.81
N TYR A 72 -12.56 -0.16 -5.43
CA TYR A 72 -11.10 -0.19 -5.49
C TYR A 72 -10.56 -1.35 -4.65
N PHE A 73 -11.02 -1.48 -3.41
CA PHE A 73 -10.57 -2.54 -2.51
C PHE A 73 -10.98 -3.94 -2.96
N ARG A 74 -12.11 -4.08 -3.65
CA ARG A 74 -12.59 -5.40 -4.11
C ARG A 74 -11.59 -6.11 -5.03
N ALA A 75 -10.77 -5.35 -5.75
CA ALA A 75 -9.73 -5.95 -6.59
C ALA A 75 -8.72 -6.77 -5.79
N PHE A 76 -8.58 -6.49 -4.49
CA PHE A 76 -7.62 -7.17 -3.62
C PHE A 76 -8.25 -8.24 -2.74
N ASP A 77 -9.56 -8.47 -2.86
CA ASP A 77 -10.25 -9.51 -2.10
C ASP A 77 -9.69 -10.88 -2.47
N GLY A 78 -9.36 -11.66 -1.47
CA GLY A 78 -8.70 -12.95 -1.66
C GLY A 78 -7.18 -12.88 -1.87
N MET A 79 -6.62 -11.67 -1.99
CA MET A 79 -5.17 -11.46 -2.19
C MET A 79 -4.50 -10.85 -0.98
N ALA A 80 -5.06 -9.77 -0.44
CA ALA A 80 -4.46 -9.05 0.67
C ALA A 80 -4.82 -9.74 1.98
N ARG A 81 -3.81 -10.00 2.79
CA ARG A 81 -4.00 -10.59 4.11
C ARG A 81 -4.62 -9.60 5.08
N HIS A 82 -4.21 -8.34 4.97
CA HIS A 82 -4.71 -7.27 5.84
C HIS A 82 -4.45 -5.91 5.20
N VAL A 83 -5.27 -4.92 5.56
CA VAL A 83 -5.16 -3.54 5.08
C VAL A 83 -5.03 -2.61 6.29
N PHE A 84 -3.98 -1.78 6.27
CA PHE A 84 -3.84 -0.67 7.20
C PHE A 84 -4.30 0.59 6.49
N THR A 85 -5.25 1.32 7.04
CA THR A 85 -5.70 2.58 6.44
C THR A 85 -5.09 3.76 7.18
N VAL A 86 -4.60 4.73 6.43
CA VAL A 86 -3.87 5.88 6.96
C VAL A 86 -4.46 7.18 6.44
N PRO A 87 -4.29 8.29 7.18
CA PRO A 87 -4.70 9.60 6.67
C PRO A 87 -3.74 10.08 5.58
N VAL A 88 -4.23 10.96 4.70
CA VAL A 88 -3.42 11.67 3.72
C VAL A 88 -3.30 13.11 4.21
N ASN A 89 -2.12 13.49 4.67
CA ASN A 89 -1.91 14.77 5.37
C ASN A 89 -1.64 15.95 4.43
N SER A 90 -1.20 15.67 3.20
CA SER A 90 -0.87 16.70 2.22
C SER A 90 -2.09 17.20 1.44
N SER A 91 -3.28 16.72 1.75
CA SER A 91 -4.53 17.13 1.10
C SER A 91 -5.63 17.30 2.13
N GLU A 92 -6.43 18.38 2.00
CA GLU A 92 -7.60 18.57 2.82
C GLU A 92 -8.74 17.61 2.45
N ALA A 93 -8.65 17.00 1.28
CA ALA A 93 -9.65 16.06 0.79
C ALA A 93 -9.39 14.61 1.26
N GLY A 94 -8.43 14.40 2.17
CA GLY A 94 -8.13 13.09 2.69
C GLY A 94 -9.34 12.42 3.35
N VAL A 95 -9.57 11.16 3.01
CA VAL A 95 -10.63 10.36 3.63
C VAL A 95 -10.14 9.95 5.03
N PRO A 96 -10.96 10.13 6.07
CA PRO A 96 -10.58 9.64 7.41
C PRO A 96 -10.21 8.16 7.36
N ASN A 97 -9.13 7.80 8.03
CA ASN A 97 -8.63 6.42 7.98
C ASN A 97 -9.64 5.42 8.55
N GLU A 98 -10.46 5.83 9.52
CA GLU A 98 -11.49 4.97 10.09
C GLU A 98 -12.59 4.66 9.06
N GLU A 99 -13.00 5.67 8.29
CA GLU A 99 -13.97 5.50 7.21
C GLU A 99 -13.42 4.62 6.11
N LEU A 100 -12.16 4.82 5.76
CA LEU A 100 -11.51 4.02 4.72
C LEU A 100 -11.40 2.55 5.14
N ALA A 101 -11.12 2.29 6.41
CA ALA A 101 -11.10 0.92 6.93
C ALA A 101 -12.49 0.26 6.80
N ALA A 102 -13.56 1.02 7.04
CA ALA A 102 -14.92 0.51 6.86
C ALA A 102 -15.20 0.16 5.39
N ARG A 103 -14.71 0.97 4.45
CA ARG A 103 -14.87 0.67 3.02
C ARG A 103 -14.12 -0.62 2.62
N ALA A 104 -12.91 -0.80 3.15
CA ALA A 104 -12.15 -2.02 2.90
C ALA A 104 -12.86 -3.26 3.48
N ALA A 105 -13.42 -3.14 4.68
CA ALA A 105 -14.19 -4.21 5.29
C ALA A 105 -15.42 -4.57 4.46
N GLU A 106 -16.13 -3.60 3.90
CA GLU A 106 -17.25 -3.82 3.01
C GLU A 106 -16.84 -4.61 1.76
N ALA A 107 -15.61 -4.44 1.32
CA ALA A 107 -15.06 -5.17 0.17
C ALA A 107 -14.61 -6.59 0.51
N GLY A 108 -14.73 -7.00 1.76
CA GLY A 108 -14.35 -8.35 2.20
C GLY A 108 -12.96 -8.46 2.78
N LEU A 109 -12.26 -7.33 2.99
CA LEU A 109 -10.90 -7.33 3.50
C LEU A 109 -10.86 -7.15 5.02
N SER A 110 -9.87 -7.78 5.65
CA SER A 110 -9.51 -7.45 7.03
C SER A 110 -8.82 -6.09 7.00
N ALA A 111 -9.25 -5.16 7.83
CA ALA A 111 -8.73 -3.79 7.81
C ALA A 111 -8.71 -3.16 9.18
N GLU A 112 -7.75 -2.26 9.42
CA GLU A 112 -7.70 -1.44 10.62
C GLU A 112 -7.10 -0.07 10.32
N PRO A 113 -7.58 0.99 10.98
CA PRO A 113 -6.97 2.30 10.83
C PRO A 113 -5.71 2.41 11.69
N VAL A 114 -4.69 3.07 11.16
CA VAL A 114 -3.48 3.42 11.90
C VAL A 114 -3.13 4.88 11.61
N ASN A 115 -2.25 5.47 12.39
CA ASN A 115 -2.00 6.90 12.32
C ASN A 115 -1.07 7.34 11.18
N SER A 116 -0.23 6.43 10.71
CA SER A 116 0.73 6.76 9.65
C SER A 116 1.26 5.49 8.97
N VAL A 117 1.89 5.68 7.81
CA VAL A 117 2.57 4.59 7.11
C VAL A 117 3.70 4.03 8.00
N ALA A 118 4.46 4.89 8.65
CA ALA A 118 5.53 4.44 9.55
C ALA A 118 4.98 3.55 10.66
N ASP A 119 3.85 3.93 11.25
CA ASP A 119 3.23 3.13 12.32
C ASP A 119 2.79 1.76 11.81
N ALA A 120 2.24 1.69 10.60
CA ALA A 120 1.86 0.41 9.99
C ALA A 120 3.07 -0.49 9.80
N LEU A 121 4.16 0.06 9.28
CA LEU A 121 5.39 -0.70 9.03
C LEU A 121 6.01 -1.20 10.34
N MET A 122 6.04 -0.36 11.36
CA MET A 122 6.56 -0.74 12.67
C MET A 122 5.70 -1.82 13.33
N LEU A 123 4.38 -1.72 13.19
CA LEU A 123 3.47 -2.73 13.71
C LEU A 123 3.71 -4.08 13.04
N LEU A 124 3.87 -4.09 11.72
CA LEU A 124 4.21 -5.31 11.00
C LEU A 124 5.55 -5.88 11.47
N ALA A 125 6.57 -5.05 11.61
CA ALA A 125 7.88 -5.49 12.05
C ALA A 125 7.84 -6.09 13.45
N ASP A 126 7.09 -5.46 14.35
CA ASP A 126 6.98 -5.92 15.74
C ASP A 126 6.24 -7.25 15.88
N THR A 127 5.32 -7.53 14.96
CA THR A 127 4.47 -8.73 15.02
C THR A 127 4.90 -9.82 14.03
N TRP A 128 5.87 -9.55 13.16
CA TRP A 128 6.25 -10.51 12.13
C TRP A 128 7.16 -11.59 12.69
N GLU A 129 6.73 -12.85 12.57
CA GLU A 129 7.45 -14.00 13.11
C GLU A 129 8.13 -14.86 12.06
N ASP A 130 7.57 -14.87 10.82
CA ASP A 130 8.10 -15.71 9.74
C ASP A 130 9.23 -15.01 8.98
N THR A 131 10.45 -15.20 9.46
CA THR A 131 11.63 -14.59 8.84
C THR A 131 12.02 -15.21 7.50
N GLU A 132 11.49 -16.39 7.19
CA GLU A 132 11.78 -17.07 5.92
C GLU A 132 10.93 -16.50 4.77
N THR A 133 9.74 -15.97 5.10
CA THR A 133 8.82 -15.42 4.10
C THR A 133 8.42 -14.00 4.49
N PRO A 134 9.30 -13.01 4.28
CA PRO A 134 8.96 -11.61 4.58
C PRO A 134 7.78 -11.12 3.72
N PRO A 135 7.02 -10.16 4.19
CA PRO A 135 5.82 -9.73 3.47
C PRO A 135 6.12 -8.87 2.24
N ARG A 136 5.16 -8.83 1.33
CA ARG A 136 5.08 -7.84 0.27
C ARG A 136 4.10 -6.78 0.71
N ILE A 137 4.51 -5.52 0.69
CA ILE A 137 3.73 -4.39 1.20
C ILE A 137 3.52 -3.41 0.07
N LEU A 138 2.26 -3.08 -0.21
CA LEU A 138 1.89 -2.06 -1.19
C LEU A 138 1.31 -0.85 -0.48
N ILE A 139 1.93 0.31 -0.66
CA ILE A 139 1.42 1.59 -0.18
C ILE A 139 0.69 2.22 -1.35
N CYS A 140 -0.61 2.48 -1.20
CA CYS A 140 -1.47 2.77 -2.34
C CYS A 140 -2.64 3.70 -2.01
N GLY A 141 -3.35 4.08 -3.05
CA GLY A 141 -4.64 4.78 -2.96
C GLY A 141 -4.61 6.24 -3.35
N SER A 142 -3.44 6.88 -3.38
CA SER A 142 -3.35 8.30 -3.70
C SER A 142 -1.94 8.71 -4.09
N LEU A 143 -1.82 9.55 -5.12
CA LEU A 143 -0.54 10.16 -5.48
C LEU A 143 -0.03 11.11 -4.38
N TYR A 144 -0.95 11.72 -3.62
CA TYR A 144 -0.56 12.54 -2.46
C TYR A 144 0.13 11.69 -1.40
N LEU A 145 -0.42 10.51 -1.09
CA LEU A 145 0.20 9.60 -0.14
C LEU A 145 1.56 9.12 -0.65
N VAL A 146 1.66 8.77 -1.91
CA VAL A 146 2.94 8.36 -2.51
C VAL A 146 3.98 9.47 -2.37
N GLY A 147 3.60 10.72 -2.64
CA GLY A 147 4.50 11.86 -2.46
C GLY A 147 4.99 12.01 -1.03
N GLU A 148 4.09 11.88 -0.05
CA GLU A 148 4.44 11.91 1.38
C GLU A 148 5.42 10.79 1.72
N VAL A 149 5.16 9.60 1.23
CA VAL A 149 5.98 8.40 1.49
C VAL A 149 7.37 8.55 0.90
N LEU A 150 7.47 9.00 -0.35
CA LEU A 150 8.77 9.18 -1.00
C LEU A 150 9.62 10.22 -0.27
N ALA A 151 9.00 11.31 0.18
CA ALA A 151 9.69 12.35 0.95
C ALA A 151 10.17 11.80 2.30
N GLU A 152 9.29 11.11 3.03
CA GLU A 152 9.64 10.54 4.34
C GLU A 152 10.70 9.45 4.22
N ASN A 153 10.65 8.67 3.16
CA ASN A 153 11.63 7.61 2.91
C ASN A 153 13.01 8.16 2.52
N GLY A 154 13.10 9.44 2.16
CA GLY A 154 14.34 10.05 1.71
C GLY A 154 14.66 9.77 0.25
N THR A 155 13.68 9.33 -0.53
CA THR A 155 13.81 9.04 -1.97
C THR A 155 12.76 9.82 -2.77
N PRO A 156 12.76 11.18 -2.70
CA PRO A 156 11.74 11.95 -3.41
C PRO A 156 11.84 11.74 -4.92
N PRO A 157 10.75 11.99 -5.66
CA PRO A 157 10.79 11.89 -7.11
C PRO A 157 11.84 12.85 -7.69
N ALA A 158 12.52 12.40 -8.70
CA ALA A 158 13.55 13.21 -9.36
C ALA A 158 12.93 14.38 -10.14
#